data_3ff015d47ef69ed0464d1b016e695602
#
_entry.id   3ff015d47ef69ed0464d1b016e695602
#
_cell.length_a   1.000
_cell.length_b   1.000
_cell.length_c   1.000
_cell.angle_alpha   90.00
_cell.angle_beta   90.00
_cell.angle_gamma   90.00
#
_symmetry.space_group_name_H-M   'P 1'
#
loop_
_entity.id
_entity.type
_entity.pdbx_description
1 polymer ?
#
loop_
_entity_poly.entity_id
_entity_poly.type
_entity_poly.pdbx_seq_one_letter_code
_entity_poly.pdbx_strand_id
1 'polypeptide(L)'
;MDNSRLKKSVMLFSIVAALYCSSVFGQNSKQSSDASTPLAATPSTKTAKIRLTRKSEAYWEVTFNNPPLNIVGPSEVRELAKIVGQIEADPRVKVVVFDSAVPDYFIAHYDLLSPLKDSSGMKPGPTGMHPVPDIMVRLSRLRAVTIGSIRGRASGIGSELALAADMRFASREKAVVSQFEVGAGFVPGGGPMARLPRLVGRGRAMEMLIGAEGFDGELAERYGYVNRALPDSELDGFVDALATRIASFDGQAIADTKNLINQASLPPDSEMQPGWDAFITSVQRPAAQARVKVLVDEGLQQPGDVEKNLEQYTAKYQE
;
A
#
# COMPACT_ATOMS: atom_id res chain seq x y z
N MET A 1 32.48 15.09 -47.91
CA MET A 1 31.82 16.34 -48.27
C MET A 1 30.70 16.54 -47.26
N ASP A 2 30.76 17.34 -46.39
CA ASP A 2 31.20 18.59 -45.84
C ASP A 2 30.20 18.93 -44.74
N ASN A 3 30.64 18.95 -43.61
CA ASN A 3 30.87 19.96 -42.60
C ASN A 3 29.82 21.07 -42.42
N SER A 4 29.47 21.17 -41.17
CA SER A 4 29.58 22.37 -40.32
C SER A 4 28.29 23.14 -40.00
N ARG A 5 27.99 23.38 -38.81
CA ARG A 5 28.22 24.39 -37.75
C ARG A 5 27.10 24.33 -36.72
N LEU A 6 27.35 24.00 -35.51
CA LEU A 6 27.78 24.86 -34.40
C LEU A 6 27.01 26.19 -34.28
N LYS A 7 26.22 26.35 -33.20
CA LYS A 7 26.32 27.52 -32.32
C LYS A 7 25.63 27.30 -30.99
N LYS A 8 26.46 27.51 -29.97
CA LYS A 8 26.18 27.67 -28.55
C LYS A 8 25.41 28.97 -28.31
N SER A 9 24.57 29.02 -27.30
CA SER A 9 24.36 30.23 -26.51
C SER A 9 24.13 29.85 -25.04
N VAL A 10 25.17 30.12 -24.29
CA VAL A 10 25.20 30.27 -22.83
C VAL A 10 24.70 31.67 -22.53
N MET A 11 23.83 31.87 -21.57
CA MET A 11 23.71 33.14 -20.88
C MET A 11 23.46 32.96 -19.40
N LEU A 12 24.49 33.26 -18.66
CA LEU A 12 24.59 33.56 -17.25
C LEU A 12 23.84 34.87 -16.94
N PHE A 13 23.14 34.98 -15.84
CA PHE A 13 23.07 36.24 -15.11
C PHE A 13 23.09 36.04 -13.60
N SER A 14 23.95 36.86 -13.03
CA SER A 14 24.48 36.88 -11.66
C SER A 14 23.60 37.69 -10.70
N ILE A 15 23.59 37.29 -9.46
CA ILE A 15 23.76 37.97 -8.16
C ILE A 15 23.62 39.53 -8.14
N VAL A 16 22.74 40.01 -7.25
CA VAL A 16 22.99 41.27 -6.51
C VAL A 16 22.58 41.07 -5.04
N ALA A 17 23.60 41.17 -4.19
CA ALA A 17 23.50 41.41 -2.76
C ALA A 17 23.56 42.92 -2.51
N ALA A 18 22.75 43.40 -1.58
CA ALA A 18 23.04 44.71 -0.97
C ALA A 18 22.68 44.68 0.53
N LEU A 19 23.72 44.78 1.30
CA LEU A 19 23.75 45.15 2.71
C LEU A 19 23.38 46.64 2.86
N TYR A 20 22.66 46.98 3.91
CA TYR A 20 22.86 48.26 4.61
C TYR A 20 22.64 48.06 6.12
N CYS A 21 23.68 48.52 6.84
CA CYS A 21 23.82 48.59 8.28
C CYS A 21 23.65 50.07 8.70
N SER A 22 23.05 50.32 9.87
CA SER A 22 23.43 51.37 10.86
C SER A 22 22.29 51.60 11.86
N SER A 23 22.43 51.16 13.07
CA SER A 23 22.76 51.80 14.34
C SER A 23 22.07 53.12 14.66
N VAL A 24 21.44 53.22 15.87
CA VAL A 24 21.91 54.07 17.00
C VAL A 24 20.89 54.12 18.15
N PHE A 25 21.33 53.75 19.35
CA PHE A 25 21.06 54.16 20.74
C PHE A 25 19.70 54.72 21.22
N GLY A 26 19.27 54.20 22.42
CA GLY A 26 18.79 55.05 23.49
C GLY A 26 17.85 54.44 24.53
N GLN A 27 18.41 53.96 25.63
CA GLN A 27 18.02 54.05 27.05
C GLN A 27 16.66 53.52 27.59
N ASN A 28 16.83 52.56 28.47
CA ASN A 28 16.28 52.35 29.83
C ASN A 28 14.86 52.81 30.23
N SER A 29 14.03 51.84 30.63
CA SER A 29 13.39 51.87 31.96
C SER A 29 13.00 50.48 32.42
N LYS A 30 13.35 50.17 33.68
CA LYS A 30 13.02 48.95 34.43
C LYS A 30 11.50 48.85 34.69
N GLN A 31 10.93 47.67 34.50
CA GLN A 31 9.97 47.14 35.50
C GLN A 31 9.82 45.63 35.39
N SER A 32 9.81 45.03 36.53
CA SER A 32 9.76 43.71 37.08
C SER A 32 8.84 42.67 36.39
N SER A 33 9.40 41.44 36.34
CA SER A 33 8.83 40.14 36.74
C SER A 33 7.41 39.76 36.26
N ASP A 34 7.37 38.83 35.33
CA ASP A 34 6.81 37.48 35.61
C ASP A 34 7.31 36.51 34.54
N ALA A 35 8.11 35.59 35.01
CA ALA A 35 8.60 34.52 34.16
C ALA A 35 7.56 33.41 34.08
N SER A 36 6.70 33.45 33.05
CA SER A 36 6.02 32.24 32.57
C SER A 36 6.86 31.62 31.47
N THR A 37 7.62 30.61 31.86
CA THR A 37 8.32 29.72 30.95
C THR A 37 7.31 29.13 29.95
N PRO A 38 7.51 29.27 28.62
CA PRO A 38 6.68 28.55 27.67
C PRO A 38 6.94 27.05 27.88
N LEU A 39 5.88 26.30 28.19
CA LEU A 39 5.96 24.84 28.12
C LEU A 39 6.49 24.48 26.73
N ALA A 40 7.64 23.82 26.73
CA ALA A 40 8.20 23.20 25.52
C ALA A 40 7.11 22.30 24.93
N ALA A 41 6.68 22.60 23.72
CA ALA A 41 5.79 21.74 22.97
C ALA A 41 6.44 20.35 22.89
N THR A 42 5.83 19.38 23.51
CA THR A 42 6.21 17.98 23.41
C THR A 42 6.24 17.64 21.92
N PRO A 43 7.32 17.09 21.36
CA PRO A 43 7.33 16.69 19.98
C PRO A 43 6.18 15.70 19.78
N SER A 44 5.23 16.03 18.90
CA SER A 44 4.18 15.14 18.45
C SER A 44 4.88 13.88 17.92
N THR A 45 4.86 12.81 18.69
CA THR A 45 5.26 11.48 18.22
C THR A 45 4.27 11.11 17.12
N LYS A 46 4.69 11.24 15.86
CA LYS A 46 3.92 10.82 14.71
C LYS A 46 3.59 9.35 14.91
N THR A 47 2.34 9.06 15.26
CA THR A 47 1.89 7.68 15.49
C THR A 47 2.18 6.87 14.22
N ALA A 48 2.86 5.74 14.37
CA ALA A 48 3.16 4.86 13.25
C ALA A 48 1.86 4.44 12.56
N LYS A 49 1.82 4.57 11.23
CA LYS A 49 0.64 4.25 10.42
C LYS A 49 0.52 2.74 10.14
N ILE A 50 1.61 2.02 10.34
CA ILE A 50 1.66 0.56 10.29
C ILE A 50 2.35 0.10 11.57
N ARG A 51 1.64 -0.65 12.39
CA ARG A 51 2.16 -1.14 13.68
C ARG A 51 2.59 -2.59 13.55
N LEU A 52 3.81 -2.90 14.00
CA LEU A 52 4.30 -4.27 14.17
C LEU A 52 4.21 -4.68 15.64
N THR A 53 3.40 -5.68 15.92
CA THR A 53 3.21 -6.26 17.27
C THR A 53 3.76 -7.70 17.29
N ARG A 54 4.58 -8.02 18.29
CA ARG A 54 5.08 -9.37 18.51
C ARG A 54 4.19 -10.04 19.56
N LYS A 55 3.22 -10.85 19.12
CA LYS A 55 2.35 -11.63 20.01
C LYS A 55 3.16 -12.71 20.75
N SER A 56 4.14 -13.30 20.06
CA SER A 56 5.17 -14.20 20.60
C SER A 56 6.44 -14.09 19.72
N GLU A 57 7.48 -14.86 20.04
CA GLU A 57 8.67 -14.97 19.17
C GLU A 57 8.33 -15.50 17.78
N ALA A 58 7.34 -16.39 17.66
CA ALA A 58 6.97 -17.06 16.43
C ALA A 58 5.75 -16.44 15.71
N TYR A 59 4.94 -15.66 16.41
CA TYR A 59 3.71 -15.05 15.89
C TYR A 59 3.79 -13.54 15.99
N TRP A 60 3.79 -12.85 14.80
CA TRP A 60 3.78 -11.40 14.70
C TRP A 60 2.51 -10.91 14.00
N GLU A 61 2.15 -9.65 14.26
CA GLU A 61 0.97 -8.99 13.69
C GLU A 61 1.38 -7.64 13.12
N VAL A 62 0.92 -7.35 11.91
CA VAL A 62 1.12 -6.07 11.21
C VAL A 62 -0.24 -5.42 11.02
N THR A 63 -0.51 -4.37 11.79
CA THR A 63 -1.79 -3.68 11.79
C THR A 63 -1.69 -2.36 11.04
N PHE A 64 -2.48 -2.20 9.98
CA PHE A 64 -2.67 -0.91 9.30
C PHE A 64 -3.53 0.01 10.16
N ASN A 65 -3.04 1.23 10.41
CA ASN A 65 -3.69 2.20 11.29
C ASN A 65 -3.44 3.63 10.80
N ASN A 66 -3.88 3.93 9.59
CA ASN A 66 -3.84 5.25 8.97
C ASN A 66 -5.26 5.77 8.73
N PRO A 67 -6.02 6.10 9.82
CA PRO A 67 -7.39 6.57 9.68
C PRO A 67 -7.47 7.85 8.86
N PRO A 68 -8.61 8.12 8.20
CA PRO A 68 -9.86 7.32 8.27
C PRO A 68 -9.95 6.15 7.29
N LEU A 69 -9.06 6.01 6.30
CA LEU A 69 -9.24 5.15 5.13
C LEU A 69 -8.14 4.08 4.95
N ASN A 70 -7.04 4.14 5.70
CA ASN A 70 -5.85 3.34 5.40
C ASN A 70 -5.31 3.55 3.97
N ILE A 71 -5.25 4.80 3.51
CA ILE A 71 -4.56 5.12 2.25
C ILE A 71 -3.07 4.79 2.37
N VAL A 72 -2.54 4.12 1.36
CA VAL A 72 -1.13 3.72 1.27
C VAL A 72 -0.43 4.58 0.22
N GLY A 73 0.45 5.45 0.66
CA GLY A 73 1.29 6.28 -0.22
C GLY A 73 2.78 5.93 -0.08
N PRO A 74 3.67 6.76 -0.66
CA PRO A 74 5.11 6.52 -0.62
C PRO A 74 5.71 6.39 0.79
N SER A 75 5.11 7.04 1.80
CA SER A 75 5.57 6.93 3.19
C SER A 75 5.24 5.58 3.80
N GLU A 76 4.02 5.09 3.58
CA GLU A 76 3.52 3.80 4.06
C GLU A 76 4.23 2.64 3.34
N VAL A 77 4.52 2.77 2.05
CA VAL A 77 5.34 1.80 1.30
C VAL A 77 6.73 1.66 1.93
N ARG A 78 7.39 2.79 2.29
CA ARG A 78 8.69 2.74 2.97
C ARG A 78 8.61 2.11 4.36
N GLU A 79 7.55 2.38 5.11
CA GLU A 79 7.31 1.80 6.43
C GLU A 79 7.09 0.29 6.33
N LEU A 80 6.24 -0.15 5.39
CA LEU A 80 5.98 -1.57 5.14
C LEU A 80 7.25 -2.31 4.67
N ALA A 81 8.06 -1.71 3.80
CA ALA A 81 9.34 -2.28 3.36
C ALA A 81 10.30 -2.53 4.53
N LYS A 82 10.33 -1.63 5.53
CA LYS A 82 11.12 -1.82 6.76
C LYS A 82 10.58 -2.96 7.61
N ILE A 83 9.26 -3.06 7.75
CA ILE A 83 8.62 -4.14 8.51
C ILE A 83 8.91 -5.49 7.85
N VAL A 84 8.78 -5.59 6.54
CA VAL A 84 9.13 -6.82 5.79
C VAL A 84 10.59 -7.19 6.03
N GLY A 85 11.52 -6.23 5.98
CA GLY A 85 12.92 -6.47 6.30
C GLY A 85 13.16 -6.94 7.75
N GLN A 86 12.37 -6.50 8.72
CA GLN A 86 12.44 -7.00 10.10
C GLN A 86 11.96 -8.46 10.21
N ILE A 87 10.91 -8.81 9.49
CA ILE A 87 10.38 -10.18 9.45
C ILE A 87 11.39 -11.12 8.79
N GLU A 88 12.00 -10.70 7.67
CA GLU A 88 13.05 -11.48 6.98
C GLU A 88 14.27 -11.73 7.86
N ALA A 89 14.62 -10.77 8.70
CA ALA A 89 15.81 -10.83 9.57
C ALA A 89 15.65 -11.71 10.80
N ASP A 90 14.42 -12.08 11.19
CA ASP A 90 14.19 -12.91 12.39
C ASP A 90 13.72 -14.31 12.00
N PRO A 91 14.62 -15.32 12.05
CA PRO A 91 14.30 -16.70 11.65
C PRO A 91 13.34 -17.42 12.60
N ARG A 92 13.04 -16.85 13.78
CA ARG A 92 12.11 -17.43 14.76
C ARG A 92 10.66 -17.17 14.39
N VAL A 93 10.39 -16.15 13.54
CA VAL A 93 9.04 -15.84 13.07
C VAL A 93 8.56 -16.94 12.14
N LYS A 94 7.41 -17.52 12.48
CA LYS A 94 6.78 -18.62 11.73
C LYS A 94 5.48 -18.19 11.05
N VAL A 95 4.81 -17.18 11.61
CA VAL A 95 3.55 -16.67 11.07
C VAL A 95 3.43 -15.17 11.31
N VAL A 96 2.89 -14.46 10.32
CA VAL A 96 2.58 -13.03 10.38
C VAL A 96 1.16 -12.81 9.91
N VAL A 97 0.35 -12.16 10.73
CA VAL A 97 -1.00 -11.73 10.38
C VAL A 97 -0.98 -10.26 9.99
N PHE A 98 -1.60 -9.94 8.86
CA PHE A 98 -1.85 -8.58 8.39
C PHE A 98 -3.32 -8.25 8.60
N ASP A 99 -3.61 -7.21 9.38
CA ASP A 99 -4.95 -6.75 9.71
C ASP A 99 -5.08 -5.22 9.67
N SER A 100 -6.22 -4.70 10.07
CA SER A 100 -6.51 -3.27 10.13
C SER A 100 -7.18 -2.87 11.43
N ALA A 101 -6.75 -1.73 11.96
CA ALA A 101 -7.43 -1.03 13.06
C ALA A 101 -8.49 -0.02 12.57
N VAL A 102 -8.63 0.19 11.26
CA VAL A 102 -9.65 1.07 10.67
C VAL A 102 -10.86 0.23 10.31
N PRO A 103 -12.05 0.47 10.91
CA PRO A 103 -13.16 -0.49 10.90
C PRO A 103 -13.67 -0.91 9.52
N ASP A 104 -13.76 0.04 8.57
CA ASP A 104 -14.39 -0.19 7.27
C ASP A 104 -13.37 -0.47 6.15
N TYR A 105 -12.06 -0.44 6.47
CA TYR A 105 -10.99 -0.55 5.48
C TYR A 105 -9.85 -1.44 5.97
N PHE A 106 -9.58 -2.49 5.23
CA PHE A 106 -8.28 -3.16 5.33
C PHE A 106 -7.20 -2.21 4.79
N ILE A 107 -7.30 -1.84 3.51
CA ILE A 107 -6.58 -0.76 2.86
C ILE A 107 -7.49 -0.24 1.75
N ALA A 108 -7.83 1.07 1.75
CA ALA A 108 -8.72 1.64 0.73
C ALA A 108 -8.10 1.55 -0.66
N HIS A 109 -6.96 2.20 -0.88
CA HIS A 109 -6.20 2.13 -2.13
C HIS A 109 -4.85 2.87 -2.02
N TYR A 110 -4.10 2.95 -3.14
CA TYR A 110 -2.89 3.76 -3.24
C TYR A 110 -3.24 5.25 -3.27
N ASP A 111 -2.35 6.08 -2.70
CA ASP A 111 -2.51 7.55 -2.70
C ASP A 111 -2.37 8.12 -4.12
N LEU A 112 -3.50 8.48 -4.72
CA LEU A 112 -3.58 9.06 -6.05
C LEU A 112 -3.39 10.59 -6.06
N LEU A 113 -3.35 11.23 -4.87
CA LEU A 113 -3.18 12.67 -4.72
C LEU A 113 -1.72 13.06 -4.47
N SER A 114 -0.87 12.11 -4.07
CA SER A 114 0.57 12.35 -3.95
C SER A 114 1.19 12.68 -5.31
N PRO A 115 2.17 13.60 -5.37
CA PRO A 115 2.90 13.86 -6.60
C PRO A 115 3.48 12.57 -7.19
N LEU A 116 3.20 12.29 -8.46
CA LEU A 116 3.64 11.05 -9.12
C LEU A 116 5.15 10.81 -9.00
N LYS A 117 5.97 11.87 -8.99
CA LYS A 117 7.42 11.80 -8.80
C LYS A 117 7.83 11.15 -7.47
N ASP A 118 7.01 11.29 -6.42
CA ASP A 118 7.29 10.73 -5.10
C ASP A 118 7.07 9.22 -5.06
N SER A 119 6.21 8.72 -5.95
CA SER A 119 6.00 7.29 -6.20
C SER A 119 7.02 6.75 -7.20
N SER A 120 7.10 7.33 -8.41
CA SER A 120 7.98 6.83 -9.49
C SER A 120 9.48 6.97 -9.18
N GLY A 121 9.84 7.96 -8.34
CA GLY A 121 11.23 8.24 -7.95
C GLY A 121 11.75 7.40 -6.77
N MET A 122 10.98 6.46 -6.26
CA MET A 122 11.43 5.60 -5.17
C MET A 122 12.57 4.68 -5.63
N LYS A 123 13.60 4.52 -4.78
CA LYS A 123 14.72 3.61 -5.08
C LYS A 123 14.21 2.16 -5.11
N PRO A 124 14.70 1.35 -6.06
CA PRO A 124 14.39 -0.08 -6.11
C PRO A 124 14.67 -0.78 -4.77
N GLY A 125 13.83 -1.76 -4.46
CA GLY A 125 14.02 -2.64 -3.31
C GLY A 125 15.09 -3.73 -3.55
N PRO A 126 15.27 -4.64 -2.60
CA PRO A 126 16.25 -5.72 -2.68
C PRO A 126 16.13 -6.63 -3.90
N THR A 127 14.94 -6.80 -4.48
CA THR A 127 14.72 -7.57 -5.70
C THR A 127 15.12 -6.83 -6.99
N GLY A 128 15.48 -5.56 -6.88
CA GLY A 128 15.74 -4.68 -8.02
C GLY A 128 14.50 -4.04 -8.62
N MET A 129 13.30 -4.41 -8.16
CA MET A 129 12.03 -3.84 -8.59
C MET A 129 11.69 -2.56 -7.81
N HIS A 130 10.73 -1.79 -8.34
CA HIS A 130 10.10 -0.71 -7.57
C HIS A 130 9.57 -1.24 -6.22
N PRO A 131 9.62 -0.44 -5.12
CA PRO A 131 9.24 -0.91 -3.78
C PRO A 131 7.87 -1.58 -3.66
N VAL A 132 6.87 -1.19 -4.47
CA VAL A 132 5.54 -1.84 -4.43
C VAL A 132 5.62 -3.29 -4.90
N PRO A 133 6.01 -3.63 -6.15
CA PRO A 133 6.18 -5.03 -6.54
C PRO A 133 7.27 -5.76 -5.72
N ASP A 134 8.34 -5.08 -5.29
CA ASP A 134 9.37 -5.66 -4.40
C ASP A 134 8.76 -6.21 -3.12
N ILE A 135 7.96 -5.41 -2.41
CA ILE A 135 7.28 -5.82 -1.19
C ILE A 135 6.37 -7.03 -1.45
N MET A 136 5.58 -7.01 -2.53
CA MET A 136 4.65 -8.10 -2.86
C MET A 136 5.39 -9.42 -3.15
N VAL A 137 6.54 -9.35 -3.82
CA VAL A 137 7.39 -10.52 -4.08
C VAL A 137 8.01 -11.03 -2.78
N ARG A 138 8.60 -10.16 -1.97
CA ARG A 138 9.25 -10.52 -0.71
C ARG A 138 8.27 -11.11 0.29
N LEU A 139 7.07 -10.54 0.45
CA LEU A 139 6.02 -11.08 1.31
C LEU A 139 5.69 -12.53 0.97
N SER A 140 5.49 -12.82 -0.32
CA SER A 140 5.18 -14.19 -0.76
C SER A 140 6.33 -15.19 -0.51
N ARG A 141 7.57 -14.69 -0.39
CA ARG A 141 8.79 -15.51 -0.22
C ARG A 141 9.33 -15.55 1.20
N LEU A 142 8.68 -14.89 2.14
CA LEU A 142 9.05 -15.01 3.56
C LEU A 142 9.11 -16.47 3.98
N ARG A 143 10.04 -16.82 4.87
CA ARG A 143 10.04 -18.14 5.51
C ARG A 143 8.79 -18.35 6.36
N ALA A 144 8.32 -17.29 7.00
CA ALA A 144 7.06 -17.26 7.74
C ALA A 144 5.84 -17.36 6.82
N VAL A 145 4.79 -17.98 7.31
CA VAL A 145 3.47 -17.95 6.67
C VAL A 145 2.85 -16.56 6.88
N THR A 146 2.26 -16.01 5.83
CA THR A 146 1.56 -14.72 5.87
C THR A 146 0.05 -14.92 5.74
N ILE A 147 -0.72 -14.27 6.61
CA ILE A 147 -2.19 -14.34 6.63
C ILE A 147 -2.75 -12.94 6.52
N GLY A 148 -3.60 -12.68 5.53
CA GLY A 148 -4.43 -11.49 5.46
C GLY A 148 -5.75 -11.72 6.19
N SER A 149 -6.05 -10.92 7.21
CA SER A 149 -7.34 -10.86 7.90
C SER A 149 -8.11 -9.64 7.39
N ILE A 150 -9.03 -9.87 6.45
CA ILE A 150 -9.67 -8.81 5.68
C ILE A 150 -11.02 -8.48 6.31
N ARG A 151 -11.06 -7.37 7.06
CA ARG A 151 -12.30 -6.76 7.53
C ARG A 151 -12.44 -5.41 6.85
N GLY A 152 -13.56 -5.20 6.14
CA GLY A 152 -13.76 -3.99 5.33
C GLY A 152 -13.14 -4.09 3.94
N ARG A 153 -12.95 -2.94 3.30
CA ARG A 153 -12.52 -2.86 1.90
C ARG A 153 -11.02 -3.09 1.76
N ALA A 154 -10.67 -3.91 0.78
CA ALA A 154 -9.31 -4.14 0.29
C ALA A 154 -9.29 -3.84 -1.21
N SER A 155 -9.07 -2.57 -1.60
CA SER A 155 -9.15 -2.14 -3.00
C SER A 155 -7.76 -1.76 -3.53
N GLY A 156 -7.51 -1.95 -4.82
CA GLY A 156 -6.22 -1.63 -5.45
C GLY A 156 -5.05 -2.26 -4.70
N ILE A 157 -4.11 -1.45 -4.20
CA ILE A 157 -2.94 -1.94 -3.44
C ILE A 157 -3.34 -2.78 -2.21
N GLY A 158 -4.51 -2.56 -1.63
CA GLY A 158 -5.01 -3.37 -0.51
C GLY A 158 -5.32 -4.80 -0.95
N SER A 159 -5.97 -4.95 -2.09
CA SER A 159 -6.19 -6.25 -2.74
C SER A 159 -4.87 -6.88 -3.20
N GLU A 160 -3.95 -6.11 -3.76
CA GLU A 160 -2.63 -6.57 -4.21
C GLU A 160 -1.79 -7.10 -3.04
N LEU A 161 -1.82 -6.42 -1.89
CA LEU A 161 -1.17 -6.89 -0.67
C LEU A 161 -1.80 -8.19 -0.16
N ALA A 162 -3.14 -8.26 -0.15
CA ALA A 162 -3.86 -9.47 0.21
C ALA A 162 -3.47 -10.64 -0.71
N LEU A 163 -3.34 -10.41 -2.02
CA LEU A 163 -2.88 -11.42 -3.00
C LEU A 163 -1.42 -11.85 -2.79
N ALA A 164 -0.60 -11.01 -2.16
CA ALA A 164 0.77 -11.35 -1.82
C ALA A 164 0.88 -12.22 -0.56
N ALA A 165 -0.13 -12.24 0.30
CA ALA A 165 -0.20 -13.14 1.45
C ALA A 165 -0.44 -14.59 1.02
N ASP A 166 0.04 -15.55 1.84
CA ASP A 166 -0.15 -16.98 1.56
C ASP A 166 -1.62 -17.40 1.72
N MET A 167 -2.27 -16.89 2.76
CA MET A 167 -3.67 -17.16 3.05
C MET A 167 -4.44 -15.86 3.29
N ARG A 168 -5.73 -15.87 2.98
CA ARG A 168 -6.67 -14.75 3.16
C ARG A 168 -7.94 -15.27 3.78
N PHE A 169 -8.35 -14.62 4.88
CA PHE A 169 -9.64 -14.83 5.53
C PHE A 169 -10.37 -13.51 5.58
N ALA A 170 -11.67 -13.54 5.36
CA ALA A 170 -12.45 -12.33 5.19
C ALA A 170 -13.70 -12.32 6.10
N SER A 171 -14.11 -11.13 6.54
CA SER A 171 -15.45 -10.94 7.10
C SER A 171 -16.47 -11.15 6.00
N ARG A 172 -17.46 -12.05 6.23
CA ARG A 172 -18.51 -12.29 5.26
C ARG A 172 -19.36 -11.05 5.01
N GLU A 173 -19.64 -10.31 6.06
CA GLU A 173 -20.56 -9.17 6.03
C GLU A 173 -19.89 -7.86 5.64
N LYS A 174 -18.57 -7.70 5.90
CA LYS A 174 -17.88 -6.41 5.76
C LYS A 174 -16.82 -6.36 4.68
N ALA A 175 -16.23 -7.51 4.34
CA ALA A 175 -15.14 -7.52 3.38
C ALA A 175 -15.65 -7.21 1.97
N VAL A 176 -14.93 -6.33 1.28
CA VAL A 176 -15.06 -6.09 -0.16
C VAL A 176 -13.68 -6.07 -0.76
N VAL A 177 -13.40 -6.95 -1.71
CA VAL A 177 -12.13 -6.95 -2.46
C VAL A 177 -12.36 -6.42 -3.87
N SER A 178 -11.50 -5.53 -4.36
CA SER A 178 -11.65 -4.94 -5.68
C SER A 178 -10.33 -4.55 -6.33
N GLN A 179 -10.38 -4.38 -7.66
CA GLN A 179 -9.34 -3.80 -8.51
C GLN A 179 -10.00 -2.76 -9.41
N PHE A 180 -10.19 -1.56 -8.90
CA PHE A 180 -10.97 -0.49 -9.53
C PHE A 180 -10.21 0.26 -10.63
N GLU A 181 -8.91 0.01 -10.78
CA GLU A 181 -7.97 0.80 -11.56
C GLU A 181 -8.39 0.97 -13.03
N VAL A 182 -8.89 -0.09 -13.65
CA VAL A 182 -9.32 -0.03 -15.06
C VAL A 182 -10.53 0.90 -15.22
N GLY A 183 -11.47 0.88 -14.27
CA GLY A 183 -12.59 1.83 -14.21
C GLY A 183 -12.12 3.29 -14.09
N ALA A 184 -11.02 3.53 -13.38
CA ALA A 184 -10.39 4.84 -13.27
C ALA A 184 -9.43 5.18 -14.45
N GLY A 185 -9.29 4.30 -15.45
CA GLY A 185 -8.54 4.53 -16.69
C GLY A 185 -7.06 4.15 -16.65
N PHE A 186 -6.61 3.43 -15.64
CA PHE A 186 -5.22 3.00 -15.51
C PHE A 186 -5.07 1.52 -15.13
N VAL A 187 -3.85 1.00 -15.20
CA VAL A 187 -3.52 -0.42 -14.97
C VAL A 187 -3.16 -0.62 -13.49
N PRO A 188 -3.58 -1.70 -12.82
CA PRO A 188 -3.12 -2.05 -11.48
C PRO A 188 -1.59 -2.25 -11.43
N GLY A 189 -0.92 -1.83 -10.35
CA GLY A 189 0.55 -1.76 -10.29
C GLY A 189 1.26 -2.87 -9.51
N GLY A 190 0.63 -3.48 -8.52
CA GLY A 190 1.28 -4.40 -7.59
C GLY A 190 1.28 -5.87 -8.01
N GLY A 191 0.97 -6.16 -9.28
CA GLY A 191 1.09 -7.50 -9.88
C GLY A 191 -0.15 -8.39 -9.82
N PRO A 192 -1.39 -7.87 -9.73
CA PRO A 192 -2.59 -8.73 -9.70
C PRO A 192 -2.80 -9.45 -11.03
N MET A 193 -2.34 -8.89 -12.16
CA MET A 193 -2.39 -9.54 -13.48
C MET A 193 -1.58 -10.84 -13.52
N ALA A 194 -0.51 -10.95 -12.73
CA ALA A 194 0.30 -12.16 -12.64
C ALA A 194 -0.28 -13.17 -11.62
N ARG A 195 -0.90 -12.68 -10.54
CA ARG A 195 -1.37 -13.51 -9.42
C ARG A 195 -2.79 -14.04 -9.58
N LEU A 196 -3.74 -13.18 -9.94
CA LEU A 196 -5.16 -13.55 -10.03
C LEU A 196 -5.43 -14.68 -11.02
N PRO A 197 -4.88 -14.69 -12.27
CA PRO A 197 -5.14 -15.80 -13.19
C PRO A 197 -4.68 -17.16 -12.65
N ARG A 198 -3.64 -17.19 -11.82
CA ARG A 198 -3.13 -18.40 -11.16
C ARG A 198 -4.02 -18.83 -9.97
N LEU A 199 -4.60 -17.86 -9.30
CA LEU A 199 -5.43 -18.09 -8.10
C LEU A 199 -6.86 -18.49 -8.45
N VAL A 200 -7.54 -17.70 -9.29
CA VAL A 200 -8.99 -17.83 -9.56
C VAL A 200 -9.31 -18.30 -10.99
N GLY A 201 -8.30 -18.47 -11.82
CA GLY A 201 -8.43 -18.78 -13.25
C GLY A 201 -8.66 -17.52 -14.10
N ARG A 202 -8.33 -17.63 -15.42
CA ARG A 202 -8.30 -16.50 -16.35
C ARG A 202 -9.65 -15.76 -16.44
N GLY A 203 -10.77 -16.49 -16.51
CA GLY A 203 -12.10 -15.88 -16.68
C GLY A 203 -12.46 -14.95 -15.52
N ARG A 204 -12.36 -15.46 -14.29
CA ARG A 204 -12.62 -14.67 -13.08
C ARG A 204 -11.62 -13.54 -12.89
N ALA A 205 -10.35 -13.76 -13.24
CA ALA A 205 -9.34 -12.70 -13.19
C ALA A 205 -9.67 -11.55 -14.16
N MET A 206 -10.16 -11.85 -15.37
CA MET A 206 -10.61 -10.82 -16.32
C MET A 206 -11.82 -10.06 -15.78
N GLU A 207 -12.80 -10.75 -15.20
CA GLU A 207 -13.98 -10.14 -14.58
C GLU A 207 -13.58 -9.20 -13.45
N MET A 208 -12.72 -9.64 -12.54
CA MET A 208 -12.25 -8.82 -11.40
C MET A 208 -11.43 -7.60 -11.85
N LEU A 209 -10.52 -7.78 -12.82
CA LEU A 209 -9.58 -6.74 -13.23
C LEU A 209 -10.18 -5.76 -14.23
N ILE A 210 -10.98 -6.23 -15.19
CA ILE A 210 -11.53 -5.41 -16.27
C ILE A 210 -12.94 -4.93 -15.92
N GLY A 211 -13.73 -5.75 -15.21
CA GLY A 211 -15.04 -5.34 -14.69
C GLY A 211 -14.93 -4.26 -13.63
N ALA A 212 -13.82 -4.24 -12.89
CA ALA A 212 -13.51 -3.23 -11.88
C ALA A 212 -14.60 -3.09 -10.80
N GLU A 213 -15.33 -4.17 -10.53
CA GLU A 213 -16.36 -4.23 -9.50
C GLU A 213 -15.82 -4.67 -8.14
N GLY A 214 -16.61 -4.44 -7.09
CA GLY A 214 -16.34 -4.93 -5.75
C GLY A 214 -16.95 -6.32 -5.54
N PHE A 215 -16.17 -7.23 -4.96
CA PHE A 215 -16.58 -8.59 -4.62
C PHE A 215 -16.69 -8.69 -3.10
N ASP A 216 -17.88 -9.00 -2.59
CA ASP A 216 -18.10 -9.22 -1.16
C ASP A 216 -17.38 -10.50 -0.67
N GLY A 217 -17.36 -10.68 0.65
CA GLY A 217 -16.65 -11.81 1.26
C GLY A 217 -17.14 -13.17 0.75
N GLU A 218 -18.44 -13.33 0.54
CA GLU A 218 -19.04 -14.60 0.09
C GLU A 218 -18.66 -14.91 -1.37
N LEU A 219 -18.73 -13.92 -2.26
CA LEU A 219 -18.35 -14.10 -3.66
C LEU A 219 -16.83 -14.28 -3.79
N ALA A 220 -16.05 -13.59 -2.96
CA ALA A 220 -14.59 -13.75 -2.91
C ALA A 220 -14.19 -15.18 -2.48
N GLU A 221 -14.90 -15.80 -1.53
CA GLU A 221 -14.70 -17.21 -1.17
C GLU A 221 -15.11 -18.13 -2.32
N ARG A 222 -16.28 -17.91 -2.93
CA ARG A 222 -16.78 -18.72 -4.05
C ARG A 222 -15.85 -18.69 -5.26
N TYR A 223 -15.16 -17.57 -5.49
CA TYR A 223 -14.17 -17.44 -6.56
C TYR A 223 -12.82 -18.05 -6.20
N GLY A 224 -12.56 -18.31 -4.91
CA GLY A 224 -11.27 -18.75 -4.41
C GLY A 224 -10.26 -17.61 -4.23
N TYR A 225 -10.74 -16.36 -4.22
CA TYR A 225 -9.89 -15.21 -3.87
C TYR A 225 -9.48 -15.26 -2.40
N VAL A 226 -10.42 -15.56 -1.50
CA VAL A 226 -10.13 -15.83 -0.08
C VAL A 226 -10.30 -17.32 0.23
N ASN A 227 -9.59 -17.80 1.24
CA ASN A 227 -9.68 -19.18 1.72
C ASN A 227 -11.04 -19.47 2.36
N ARG A 228 -11.54 -18.50 3.15
CA ARG A 228 -12.86 -18.56 3.79
C ARG A 228 -13.38 -17.15 4.06
N ALA A 229 -14.70 -16.99 3.93
CA ALA A 229 -15.46 -15.88 4.46
C ALA A 229 -16.18 -16.33 5.74
N LEU A 230 -15.82 -15.72 6.86
CA LEU A 230 -16.32 -16.07 8.19
C LEU A 230 -17.31 -15.00 8.67
N PRO A 231 -18.26 -15.35 9.54
CA PRO A 231 -19.02 -14.33 10.26
C PRO A 231 -18.06 -13.31 10.90
N ASP A 232 -18.37 -12.02 10.82
CA ASP A 232 -17.49 -10.95 11.30
C ASP A 232 -17.06 -11.15 12.75
N SER A 233 -17.96 -11.66 13.60
CA SER A 233 -17.68 -11.95 15.01
C SER A 233 -16.71 -13.12 15.23
N GLU A 234 -16.48 -13.97 14.23
CA GLU A 234 -15.65 -15.17 14.34
C GLU A 234 -14.26 -14.98 13.69
N LEU A 235 -14.09 -13.97 12.83
CA LEU A 235 -12.90 -13.80 12.01
C LEU A 235 -11.63 -13.72 12.84
N ASP A 236 -11.58 -12.85 13.84
CA ASP A 236 -10.37 -12.65 14.66
C ASP A 236 -10.01 -13.91 15.45
N GLY A 237 -11.01 -14.55 16.09
CA GLY A 237 -10.79 -15.78 16.85
C GLY A 237 -10.29 -16.93 15.97
N PHE A 238 -10.81 -17.05 14.75
CA PHE A 238 -10.36 -18.06 13.79
C PHE A 238 -8.92 -17.82 13.34
N VAL A 239 -8.60 -16.58 12.95
CA VAL A 239 -7.25 -16.20 12.46
C VAL A 239 -6.22 -16.35 13.56
N ASP A 240 -6.51 -15.90 14.78
CA ASP A 240 -5.61 -16.02 15.94
C ASP A 240 -5.36 -17.49 16.31
N ALA A 241 -6.40 -18.32 16.33
CA ALA A 241 -6.27 -19.76 16.58
C ALA A 241 -5.42 -20.46 15.52
N LEU A 242 -5.62 -20.14 14.24
CA LEU A 242 -4.82 -20.68 13.14
C LEU A 242 -3.36 -20.23 13.23
N ALA A 243 -3.12 -18.94 13.47
CA ALA A 243 -1.78 -18.39 13.60
C ALA A 243 -1.05 -19.00 14.81
N THR A 244 -1.70 -19.10 15.97
CA THR A 244 -1.16 -19.76 17.16
C THR A 244 -0.80 -21.22 16.89
N ARG A 245 -1.67 -21.95 16.17
CA ARG A 245 -1.40 -23.33 15.76
C ARG A 245 -0.16 -23.43 14.87
N ILE A 246 -0.03 -22.57 13.84
CA ILE A 246 1.14 -22.54 12.94
C ILE A 246 2.40 -22.19 13.72
N ALA A 247 2.33 -21.23 14.64
CA ALA A 247 3.46 -20.82 15.47
C ALA A 247 4.04 -21.98 16.33
N SER A 248 3.23 -22.98 16.65
CA SER A 248 3.66 -24.17 17.43
C SER A 248 4.43 -25.21 16.60
N PHE A 249 4.40 -25.12 15.26
CA PHE A 249 5.00 -26.13 14.40
C PHE A 249 6.51 -25.91 14.19
N ASP A 250 7.18 -26.89 13.59
CA ASP A 250 8.58 -26.75 13.19
C ASP A 250 8.76 -25.71 12.09
N GLY A 251 9.63 -24.73 12.33
CA GLY A 251 9.82 -23.61 11.40
C GLY A 251 10.51 -24.00 10.09
N GLN A 252 11.34 -25.05 10.11
CA GLN A 252 11.99 -25.54 8.87
C GLN A 252 10.97 -26.28 7.99
N ALA A 253 10.14 -27.14 8.58
CA ALA A 253 9.08 -27.83 7.86
C ALA A 253 8.08 -26.84 7.20
N ILE A 254 7.74 -25.74 7.91
CA ILE A 254 6.92 -24.64 7.34
C ILE A 254 7.61 -24.05 6.12
N ALA A 255 8.87 -23.64 6.26
CA ALA A 255 9.61 -22.95 5.21
C ALA A 255 9.81 -23.85 3.98
N ASP A 256 10.15 -25.12 4.16
CA ASP A 256 10.37 -26.07 3.06
C ASP A 256 9.07 -26.37 2.31
N THR A 257 7.97 -26.60 3.05
CA THR A 257 6.64 -26.81 2.47
C THR A 257 6.18 -25.60 1.67
N LYS A 258 6.29 -24.40 2.26
CA LYS A 258 5.93 -23.16 1.57
C LYS A 258 6.77 -22.93 0.31
N ASN A 259 8.09 -23.17 0.38
CA ASN A 259 8.97 -23.03 -0.78
C ASN A 259 8.56 -23.94 -1.95
N LEU A 260 8.20 -25.19 -1.69
CA LEU A 260 7.72 -26.11 -2.73
C LEU A 260 6.38 -25.67 -3.33
N ILE A 261 5.45 -25.18 -2.51
CA ILE A 261 4.19 -24.61 -2.97
C ILE A 261 4.45 -23.38 -3.85
N ASN A 262 5.37 -22.50 -3.42
CA ASN A 262 5.74 -21.29 -4.14
C ASN A 262 6.31 -21.59 -5.53
N GLN A 263 7.16 -22.63 -5.66
CA GLN A 263 7.70 -23.05 -6.96
C GLN A 263 6.61 -23.45 -7.96
N ALA A 264 5.51 -24.02 -7.46
CA ALA A 264 4.40 -24.47 -8.30
C ALA A 264 3.35 -23.35 -8.61
N SER A 265 3.31 -22.28 -7.81
CA SER A 265 2.17 -21.35 -7.83
C SER A 265 2.50 -19.87 -8.01
N LEU A 266 3.68 -19.42 -7.57
CA LEU A 266 4.04 -18.00 -7.70
C LEU A 266 4.41 -17.62 -9.14
N PRO A 267 4.07 -16.39 -9.57
CA PRO A 267 4.59 -15.85 -10.81
C PRO A 267 6.11 -15.64 -10.73
N PRO A 268 6.84 -15.76 -11.85
CA PRO A 268 8.23 -15.33 -11.92
C PRO A 268 8.33 -13.80 -11.78
N ASP A 269 9.48 -13.32 -11.30
CA ASP A 269 9.73 -11.89 -11.06
C ASP A 269 9.54 -11.03 -12.32
N SER A 270 9.85 -11.59 -13.49
CA SER A 270 9.69 -10.93 -14.78
C SER A 270 8.23 -10.55 -15.12
N GLU A 271 7.24 -11.13 -14.46
CA GLU A 271 5.84 -10.80 -14.65
C GLU A 271 5.35 -9.70 -13.66
N MET A 272 6.14 -9.33 -12.65
CA MET A 272 5.71 -8.40 -11.61
C MET A 272 6.00 -6.93 -11.95
N GLN A 273 7.24 -6.59 -12.31
CA GLN A 273 7.64 -5.22 -12.64
C GLN A 273 6.84 -4.60 -13.80
N PRO A 274 6.52 -5.32 -14.90
CA PRO A 274 5.75 -4.75 -16.01
C PRO A 274 4.39 -4.18 -15.61
N GLY A 275 3.75 -4.71 -14.56
CA GLY A 275 2.50 -4.17 -14.02
C GLY A 275 2.70 -2.76 -13.46
N TRP A 276 3.76 -2.57 -12.67
CA TRP A 276 4.10 -1.25 -12.14
C TRP A 276 4.46 -0.23 -13.23
N ASP A 277 5.24 -0.64 -14.23
CA ASP A 277 5.62 0.23 -15.35
C ASP A 277 4.39 0.65 -16.17
N ALA A 278 3.44 -0.28 -16.36
CA ALA A 278 2.16 0.00 -17.00
C ALA A 278 1.29 0.94 -16.15
N PHE A 279 1.26 0.80 -14.81
CA PHE A 279 0.59 1.73 -13.89
C PHE A 279 1.14 3.14 -14.07
N ILE A 280 2.45 3.34 -13.91
CA ILE A 280 3.11 4.65 -14.02
C ILE A 280 2.85 5.30 -15.38
N THR A 281 2.85 4.50 -16.46
CA THR A 281 2.57 5.01 -17.81
C THR A 281 1.09 5.36 -18.00
N SER A 282 0.20 4.48 -17.53
CA SER A 282 -1.24 4.64 -17.76
C SER A 282 -1.88 5.74 -16.92
N VAL A 283 -1.45 5.92 -15.68
CA VAL A 283 -1.97 6.97 -14.79
C VAL A 283 -1.71 8.39 -15.33
N GLN A 284 -0.72 8.56 -16.20
CA GLN A 284 -0.39 9.85 -16.85
C GLN A 284 -1.22 10.13 -18.10
N ARG A 285 -2.00 9.18 -18.59
CA ARG A 285 -2.82 9.38 -19.79
C ARG A 285 -3.89 10.45 -19.53
N PRO A 286 -4.19 11.33 -20.51
CA PRO A 286 -5.22 12.35 -20.34
C PRO A 286 -6.58 11.80 -19.90
N ALA A 287 -7.00 10.65 -20.42
CA ALA A 287 -8.26 10.01 -20.04
C ALA A 287 -8.24 9.54 -18.56
N ALA A 288 -7.12 8.97 -18.08
CA ALA A 288 -6.98 8.59 -16.67
C ALA A 288 -7.00 9.81 -15.74
N GLN A 289 -6.27 10.87 -16.12
CA GLN A 289 -6.24 12.12 -15.35
C GLN A 289 -7.62 12.79 -15.28
N ALA A 290 -8.39 12.77 -16.37
CA ALA A 290 -9.74 13.30 -16.39
C ALA A 290 -10.68 12.51 -15.44
N ARG A 291 -10.61 11.16 -15.46
CA ARG A 291 -11.39 10.28 -14.59
C ARG A 291 -11.02 10.47 -13.11
N VAL A 292 -9.72 10.49 -12.79
CA VAL A 292 -9.25 10.72 -11.41
C VAL A 292 -9.69 12.10 -10.92
N LYS A 293 -9.63 13.14 -11.78
CA LYS A 293 -10.11 14.47 -11.41
C LYS A 293 -11.59 14.46 -11.03
N VAL A 294 -12.45 13.80 -11.80
CA VAL A 294 -13.89 13.68 -11.46
C VAL A 294 -14.06 12.97 -10.12
N LEU A 295 -13.36 11.87 -9.87
CA LEU A 295 -13.41 11.17 -8.60
C LEU A 295 -12.98 12.06 -7.43
N VAL A 296 -11.95 12.88 -7.62
CA VAL A 296 -11.48 13.86 -6.62
C VAL A 296 -12.52 14.93 -6.34
N ASP A 297 -13.10 15.49 -7.40
CA ASP A 297 -14.15 16.51 -7.28
C ASP A 297 -15.39 15.96 -6.53
N GLU A 298 -15.66 14.65 -6.63
CA GLU A 298 -16.74 13.97 -5.93
C GLU A 298 -16.36 13.46 -4.51
N GLY A 299 -15.09 13.51 -4.13
CA GLY A 299 -14.64 13.19 -2.77
C GLY A 299 -13.70 12.00 -2.62
N LEU A 300 -12.98 11.60 -3.67
CA LEU A 300 -11.92 10.58 -3.57
C LEU A 300 -10.92 10.96 -2.48
N GLN A 301 -10.50 9.99 -1.70
CA GLN A 301 -9.60 10.13 -0.53
C GLN A 301 -10.18 11.00 0.59
N GLN A 302 -11.51 11.17 0.61
CA GLN A 302 -12.24 11.74 1.74
C GLN A 302 -13.21 10.71 2.32
N PRO A 303 -13.40 10.68 3.64
CA PRO A 303 -14.41 9.81 4.24
C PRO A 303 -15.80 10.12 3.67
N GLY A 304 -16.40 9.19 2.96
CA GLY A 304 -17.70 9.45 2.33
C GLY A 304 -18.18 8.31 1.43
N ASP A 305 -19.16 8.62 0.62
CA ASP A 305 -19.83 7.66 -0.25
C ASP A 305 -18.93 7.20 -1.39
N VAL A 306 -18.09 8.08 -1.93
CA VAL A 306 -17.13 7.74 -3.02
C VAL A 306 -16.21 6.60 -2.58
N GLU A 307 -15.62 6.70 -1.40
CA GLU A 307 -14.70 5.69 -0.88
C GLU A 307 -15.41 4.36 -0.54
N LYS A 308 -16.66 4.41 -0.16
CA LYS A 308 -17.46 3.21 0.11
C LYS A 308 -17.92 2.50 -1.14
N ASN A 309 -18.09 3.24 -2.24
CA ASN A 309 -18.68 2.76 -3.49
C ASN A 309 -17.81 3.11 -4.71
N LEU A 310 -16.48 3.11 -4.55
CA LEU A 310 -15.51 3.60 -5.54
C LEU A 310 -15.73 2.98 -6.93
N GLU A 311 -16.03 1.69 -6.99
CA GLU A 311 -16.26 0.96 -8.23
C GLU A 311 -17.48 1.50 -8.99
N GLN A 312 -18.55 1.89 -8.28
CA GLN A 312 -19.74 2.48 -8.89
C GLN A 312 -19.45 3.88 -9.43
N TYR A 313 -18.60 4.64 -8.72
CA TYR A 313 -18.19 5.98 -9.17
C TYR A 313 -17.30 5.92 -10.40
N THR A 314 -16.37 4.96 -10.47
CA THR A 314 -15.56 4.76 -11.69
C THR A 314 -16.40 4.38 -12.90
N ALA A 315 -17.51 3.66 -12.72
CA ALA A 315 -18.42 3.26 -13.78
C ALA A 315 -19.36 4.40 -14.29
N LYS A 316 -19.56 5.46 -13.50
CA LYS A 316 -20.41 6.60 -13.87
C LYS A 316 -19.76 7.56 -14.87
N TYR A 317 -18.44 7.47 -15.05
CA TYR A 317 -17.74 8.39 -15.96
C TYR A 317 -18.21 8.17 -17.40
N GLN A 318 -18.72 9.22 -18.01
CA GLN A 318 -19.07 9.29 -19.44
C GLN A 318 -18.10 10.29 -20.10
N GLU A 319 -17.51 9.88 -21.23
CA GLU A 319 -16.63 10.75 -22.05
C GLU A 319 -17.39 11.87 -22.73
#